data_706a2c7f994806622823c9af1938733f
#
_entry.id   706a2c7f994806622823c9af1938733f
#
_cell.length_a   1.000
_cell.length_b   1.000
_cell.length_c   1.000
_cell.angle_alpha   90.00
_cell.angle_beta   90.00
_cell.angle_gamma   90.00
#
_symmetry.space_group_name_H-M   'P 1'
#
loop_
_entity.id
_entity.type
_entity.pdbx_description
1 polymer ?
#
loop_
_entity_poly.entity_id
_entity_poly.type
_entity_poly.pdbx_seq_one_letter_code
_entity_poly.pdbx_strand_id
1 'polypeptide(L)'
;MSLEPMDEWTYESYVNDYVFENICIEESLDNITIDGCKFSKCQFKDCNFSFIECMDVVFDHCEFENVHFNQCSLSRVHFISCRISGMELSQSLVQDTLFQLCKGHYCDFGGSTFKDCMFDINDLTGSGFVQCDLKQTSFNNCKSS
;
A
#
# COMPACT_ATOMS: atom_id res chain seq x y z
N MET A 1 -16.99 13.56 7.03
CA MET A 1 -17.40 13.20 5.67
C MET A 1 -17.75 11.71 5.64
N SER A 2 -18.92 11.35 5.14
CA SER A 2 -19.33 9.96 5.10
C SER A 2 -18.75 9.28 3.85
N LEU A 3 -18.29 8.04 4.02
CA LEU A 3 -17.77 7.26 2.91
C LEU A 3 -18.93 6.58 2.17
N GLU A 4 -18.86 6.60 0.86
CA GLU A 4 -19.84 5.94 0.00
C GLU A 4 -19.37 4.51 -0.30
N PRO A 5 -20.25 3.50 -0.21
CA PRO A 5 -19.88 2.15 -0.61
C PRO A 5 -19.79 2.03 -2.13
N MET A 6 -18.85 1.19 -2.58
CA MET A 6 -18.68 0.91 -4.01
C MET A 6 -18.41 -0.59 -4.18
N ASP A 7 -19.19 -1.25 -5.04
CA ASP A 7 -19.11 -2.69 -5.23
C ASP A 7 -18.09 -3.11 -6.29
N GLU A 8 -17.65 -2.18 -7.13
CA GLU A 8 -16.67 -2.47 -8.15
C GLU A 8 -15.83 -1.23 -8.41
N TRP A 9 -14.64 -1.44 -8.98
CA TRP A 9 -13.73 -0.35 -9.31
C TRP A 9 -14.15 0.28 -10.64
N THR A 10 -14.25 1.60 -10.66
CA THR A 10 -14.50 2.35 -11.88
C THR A 10 -13.25 3.09 -12.32
N TYR A 11 -13.06 3.25 -13.63
CA TYR A 11 -11.86 3.84 -14.22
C TYR A 11 -11.86 5.35 -14.21
N GLU A 12 -12.00 5.94 -13.05
CA GLU A 12 -11.90 7.38 -12.92
C GLU A 12 -10.48 7.76 -12.49
N SER A 13 -9.99 8.90 -12.98
CA SER A 13 -8.66 9.37 -12.63
C SER A 13 -8.57 9.94 -11.22
N TYR A 14 -9.70 10.26 -10.62
CA TYR A 14 -9.79 10.73 -9.25
C TYR A 14 -10.91 10.01 -8.53
N VAL A 15 -10.55 9.29 -7.47
CA VAL A 15 -11.50 8.48 -6.69
C VAL A 15 -11.41 8.97 -5.25
N ASN A 16 -12.51 9.47 -4.71
CA ASN A 16 -12.50 10.00 -3.35
C ASN A 16 -13.72 9.62 -2.53
N ASP A 17 -13.48 9.38 -1.25
CA ASP A 17 -14.51 9.16 -0.22
C ASP A 17 -15.39 7.93 -0.50
N TYR A 18 -14.77 6.83 -0.95
CA TYR A 18 -15.46 5.55 -1.15
C TYR A 18 -14.97 4.49 -0.19
N VAL A 19 -15.85 3.55 0.13
CA VAL A 19 -15.52 2.29 0.79
C VAL A 19 -15.68 1.17 -0.21
N PHE A 20 -14.59 0.40 -0.41
CA PHE A 20 -14.59 -0.79 -1.25
C PHE A 20 -14.53 -2.00 -0.33
N GLU A 21 -15.48 -2.90 -0.44
CA GLU A 21 -15.53 -4.12 0.39
C GLU A 21 -15.58 -5.37 -0.46
N ASN A 22 -14.71 -6.33 -0.15
CA ASN A 22 -14.73 -7.66 -0.77
C ASN A 22 -14.65 -7.64 -2.29
N ILE A 23 -13.96 -6.66 -2.87
CA ILE A 23 -13.76 -6.60 -4.32
C ILE A 23 -12.39 -7.16 -4.69
N CYS A 24 -12.27 -7.64 -5.92
CA CYS A 24 -11.01 -8.11 -6.47
C CYS A 24 -10.63 -7.20 -7.63
N ILE A 25 -9.41 -6.64 -7.55
CA ILE A 25 -8.85 -5.79 -8.60
C ILE A 25 -7.71 -6.55 -9.25
N GLU A 26 -7.86 -6.85 -10.54
CA GLU A 26 -6.88 -7.59 -11.34
C GLU A 26 -6.42 -6.77 -12.54
N GLU A 27 -6.29 -5.47 -12.37
CA GLU A 27 -5.97 -4.55 -13.46
C GLU A 27 -4.82 -3.66 -13.09
N SER A 28 -4.04 -3.31 -14.09
CA SER A 28 -3.00 -2.30 -13.91
C SER A 28 -3.62 -0.92 -14.02
N LEU A 29 -3.23 -0.05 -13.09
CA LEU A 29 -3.77 1.31 -12.99
C LEU A 29 -2.64 2.31 -13.18
N ASP A 30 -2.94 3.42 -13.86
CA ASP A 30 -1.96 4.44 -14.19
C ASP A 30 -2.56 5.84 -14.03
N ASN A 31 -1.82 6.74 -13.39
CA ASN A 31 -2.20 8.14 -13.23
C ASN A 31 -3.55 8.33 -12.53
N ILE A 32 -3.74 7.66 -11.40
CA ILE A 32 -4.97 7.75 -10.62
C ILE A 32 -4.65 8.33 -9.24
N THR A 33 -5.51 9.23 -8.78
CA THR A 33 -5.48 9.73 -7.41
C THR A 33 -6.60 9.09 -6.61
N ILE A 34 -6.22 8.49 -5.47
CA ILE A 34 -7.15 7.87 -4.53
C ILE A 34 -7.06 8.65 -3.23
N ASP A 35 -8.16 9.26 -2.82
CA ASP A 35 -8.19 10.17 -1.69
C ASP A 35 -9.32 9.84 -0.73
N GLY A 36 -9.00 9.63 0.54
CA GLY A 36 -10.01 9.42 1.56
C GLY A 36 -10.80 8.12 1.43
N CYS A 37 -10.21 7.09 0.84
CA CYS A 37 -10.90 5.82 0.61
C CYS A 37 -10.51 4.76 1.62
N LYS A 38 -11.38 3.78 1.78
CA LYS A 38 -11.09 2.60 2.58
C LYS A 38 -11.33 1.34 1.75
N PHE A 39 -10.35 0.46 1.75
CA PHE A 39 -10.45 -0.87 1.13
C PHE A 39 -10.49 -1.90 2.25
N SER A 40 -11.58 -2.65 2.35
CA SER A 40 -11.76 -3.65 3.40
C SER A 40 -11.93 -5.02 2.75
N LYS A 41 -11.06 -5.97 3.13
CA LYS A 41 -11.10 -7.35 2.64
C LYS A 41 -11.08 -7.43 1.11
N CYS A 42 -10.32 -6.55 0.49
CA CYS A 42 -10.15 -6.53 -0.96
C CYS A 42 -8.93 -7.33 -1.37
N GLN A 43 -8.92 -7.78 -2.61
CA GLN A 43 -7.79 -8.47 -3.20
C GLN A 43 -7.27 -7.69 -4.39
N PHE A 44 -5.96 -7.50 -4.43
CA PHE A 44 -5.26 -6.90 -5.56
C PHE A 44 -4.35 -7.97 -6.11
N LYS A 45 -4.54 -8.32 -7.37
CA LYS A 45 -3.82 -9.44 -7.95
C LYS A 45 -3.28 -9.09 -9.32
N ASP A 46 -1.99 -9.36 -9.52
CA ASP A 46 -1.29 -9.13 -10.78
C ASP A 46 -1.46 -7.69 -11.27
N CYS A 47 -1.25 -6.73 -10.36
CA CYS A 47 -1.44 -5.31 -10.67
C CYS A 47 -0.10 -4.59 -10.77
N ASN A 48 0.05 -3.78 -11.81
CA ASN A 48 1.11 -2.80 -11.89
C ASN A 48 0.49 -1.42 -11.73
N PHE A 49 0.86 -0.75 -10.63
CA PHE A 49 0.37 0.59 -10.34
C PHE A 49 1.50 1.58 -10.63
N SER A 50 1.26 2.48 -11.58
CA SER A 50 2.22 3.49 -11.97
C SER A 50 1.63 4.88 -11.79
N PHE A 51 2.40 5.77 -11.16
CA PHE A 51 1.97 7.16 -10.94
C PHE A 51 0.64 7.23 -10.21
N ILE A 52 0.44 6.37 -9.22
CA ILE A 52 -0.73 6.41 -8.36
C ILE A 52 -0.42 7.30 -7.17
N GLU A 53 -1.34 8.17 -6.81
CA GLU A 53 -1.25 8.98 -5.63
C GLU A 53 -2.35 8.57 -4.65
N CYS A 54 -1.95 8.09 -3.48
CA CYS A 54 -2.89 7.75 -2.41
C CYS A 54 -2.72 8.72 -1.26
N MET A 55 -3.81 9.29 -0.79
CA MET A 55 -3.83 10.18 0.37
C MET A 55 -4.99 9.80 1.28
N ASP A 56 -4.69 9.66 2.58
CA ASP A 56 -5.72 9.34 3.56
C ASP A 56 -6.51 8.08 3.19
N VAL A 57 -5.77 7.00 2.89
CA VAL A 57 -6.33 5.71 2.45
C VAL A 57 -6.02 4.65 3.49
N VAL A 58 -6.99 3.78 3.74
CA VAL A 58 -6.82 2.63 4.61
C VAL A 58 -7.03 1.35 3.83
N PHE A 59 -6.04 0.45 3.90
CA PHE A 59 -6.18 -0.93 3.43
C PHE A 59 -6.29 -1.82 4.65
N ASP A 60 -7.46 -2.40 4.88
CA ASP A 60 -7.75 -3.21 6.05
C ASP A 60 -8.07 -4.65 5.64
N HIS A 61 -7.29 -5.60 6.14
CA HIS A 61 -7.43 -7.02 5.81
C HIS A 61 -7.41 -7.28 4.30
N CYS A 62 -6.59 -6.54 3.58
CA CYS A 62 -6.45 -6.71 2.13
C CYS A 62 -5.31 -7.66 1.80
N GLU A 63 -5.40 -8.27 0.63
CA GLU A 63 -4.34 -9.12 0.09
C GLU A 63 -3.79 -8.49 -1.19
N PHE A 64 -2.46 -8.42 -1.26
CA PHE A 64 -1.74 -7.93 -2.43
C PHE A 64 -0.89 -9.09 -2.95
N GLU A 65 -1.29 -9.65 -4.09
CA GLU A 65 -0.57 -10.75 -4.71
C GLU A 65 0.03 -10.28 -6.03
N ASN A 66 1.34 -10.33 -6.14
CA ASN A 66 2.07 -9.88 -7.32
C ASN A 66 1.68 -8.44 -7.69
N VAL A 67 1.83 -7.53 -6.73
CA VAL A 67 1.47 -6.12 -6.91
C VAL A 67 2.73 -5.27 -6.85
N HIS A 68 2.92 -4.45 -7.86
CA HIS A 68 4.07 -3.57 -7.99
C HIS A 68 3.60 -2.13 -8.05
N PHE A 69 4.20 -1.29 -7.22
CA PHE A 69 3.99 0.16 -7.24
C PHE A 69 5.25 0.80 -7.80
N ASN A 70 5.13 1.54 -8.87
CA ASN A 70 6.25 2.23 -9.50
C ASN A 70 5.97 3.72 -9.63
N GLN A 71 6.84 4.54 -9.08
CA GLN A 71 6.73 5.99 -9.11
C GLN A 71 5.38 6.46 -8.53
N CYS A 72 4.99 5.84 -7.43
CA CYS A 72 3.76 6.16 -6.72
C CYS A 72 4.06 7.06 -5.52
N SER A 73 3.02 7.72 -5.02
CA SER A 73 3.09 8.54 -3.82
C SER A 73 2.02 8.07 -2.84
N LEU A 74 2.45 7.65 -1.65
CA LEU A 74 1.56 7.23 -0.58
C LEU A 74 1.75 8.20 0.58
N SER A 75 0.68 8.88 0.97
CA SER A 75 0.70 9.86 2.05
C SER A 75 -0.46 9.61 3.00
N ARG A 76 -0.14 9.43 4.28
CA ARG A 76 -1.14 9.12 5.30
C ARG A 76 -1.97 7.89 4.91
N VAL A 77 -1.26 6.81 4.60
CA VAL A 77 -1.86 5.53 4.20
C VAL A 77 -1.62 4.52 5.31
N HIS A 78 -2.62 3.72 5.62
CA HIS A 78 -2.51 2.66 6.62
C HIS A 78 -2.74 1.31 5.95
N PHE A 79 -1.77 0.41 6.11
CA PHE A 79 -1.90 -1.00 5.75
C PHE A 79 -2.06 -1.78 7.04
N ILE A 80 -3.28 -2.22 7.36
CA ILE A 80 -3.59 -2.89 8.61
C ILE A 80 -3.97 -4.33 8.35
N SER A 81 -3.26 -5.26 8.97
CA SER A 81 -3.55 -6.70 8.87
C SER A 81 -3.61 -7.19 7.42
N CYS A 82 -2.73 -6.67 6.59
CA CYS A 82 -2.69 -7.02 5.16
C CYS A 82 -1.64 -8.08 4.88
N ARG A 83 -1.86 -8.83 3.80
CA ARG A 83 -0.85 -9.71 3.22
C ARG A 83 -0.23 -8.99 2.04
N ILE A 84 1.05 -8.71 2.14
CA ILE A 84 1.76 -7.93 1.12
C ILE A 84 2.99 -8.67 0.57
N SER A 85 3.04 -9.99 0.72
CA SER A 85 4.20 -10.78 0.29
C SER A 85 4.49 -10.60 -1.19
N GLY A 86 5.75 -10.39 -1.52
CA GLY A 86 6.18 -10.13 -2.90
C GLY A 86 5.85 -8.74 -3.41
N MET A 87 5.33 -7.86 -2.58
CA MET A 87 5.04 -6.48 -3.01
C MET A 87 6.33 -5.75 -3.36
N GLU A 88 6.29 -4.98 -4.43
CA GLU A 88 7.39 -4.10 -4.80
C GLU A 88 6.94 -2.64 -4.75
N LEU A 89 7.79 -1.83 -4.15
CA LEU A 89 7.64 -0.37 -4.17
C LEU A 89 8.93 0.19 -4.74
N SER A 90 8.92 0.63 -5.98
CA SER A 90 10.11 1.17 -6.61
C SER A 90 9.95 2.64 -6.95
N GLN A 91 10.99 3.42 -6.70
CA GLN A 91 11.04 4.85 -7.00
C GLN A 91 9.80 5.60 -6.50
N SER A 92 9.30 5.19 -5.35
CA SER A 92 8.08 5.73 -4.76
C SER A 92 8.39 6.54 -3.52
N LEU A 93 7.49 7.47 -3.21
CA LEU A 93 7.56 8.28 -2.00
C LEU A 93 6.46 7.81 -1.05
N VAL A 94 6.87 7.37 0.13
CA VAL A 94 5.96 6.88 1.16
C VAL A 94 6.15 7.75 2.40
N GLN A 95 5.08 8.41 2.84
CA GLN A 95 5.19 9.45 3.85
C GLN A 95 4.02 9.36 4.83
N ASP A 96 4.30 9.53 6.12
CA ASP A 96 3.28 9.46 7.17
C ASP A 96 2.41 8.20 7.06
N THR A 97 3.03 7.06 6.78
CA THR A 97 2.34 5.82 6.46
C THR A 97 2.65 4.75 7.51
N LEU A 98 1.65 3.95 7.81
CA LEU A 98 1.73 2.88 8.81
C LEU A 98 1.52 1.52 8.14
N PHE A 99 2.44 0.60 8.43
CA PHE A 99 2.28 -0.83 8.12
C PHE A 99 2.16 -1.53 9.46
N GLN A 100 1.00 -2.08 9.78
CA GLN A 100 0.76 -2.71 11.07
C GLN A 100 0.11 -4.09 10.90
N LEU A 101 0.65 -5.07 11.61
CA LEU A 101 0.14 -6.44 11.61
C LEU A 101 0.11 -7.05 10.19
N CYS A 102 1.09 -6.69 9.38
CA CYS A 102 1.17 -7.18 8.00
C CYS A 102 2.10 -8.38 7.89
N LYS A 103 1.81 -9.25 6.93
CA LYS A 103 2.74 -10.29 6.49
C LYS A 103 3.28 -9.92 5.13
N GLY A 104 4.58 -9.64 5.08
CA GLY A 104 5.24 -9.20 3.86
C GLY A 104 6.55 -9.94 3.62
N HIS A 105 6.45 -11.23 3.26
CA HIS A 105 7.64 -12.01 2.96
C HIS A 105 8.17 -11.64 1.58
N TYR A 106 9.47 -11.41 1.50
CA TYR A 106 10.16 -11.12 0.24
C TYR A 106 9.62 -9.89 -0.49
N CYS A 107 9.24 -8.87 0.27
CA CYS A 107 8.91 -7.58 -0.33
C CYS A 107 10.19 -6.87 -0.78
N ASP A 108 10.10 -6.11 -1.85
CA ASP A 108 11.20 -5.29 -2.31
C ASP A 108 10.79 -3.82 -2.28
N PHE A 109 11.38 -3.09 -1.34
CA PHE A 109 11.12 -1.66 -1.20
C PHE A 109 12.29 -0.81 -1.73
N GLY A 110 13.18 -1.45 -2.48
CA GLY A 110 14.41 -0.82 -2.96
C GLY A 110 14.18 0.41 -3.82
N GLY A 111 14.99 1.43 -3.61
CA GLY A 111 14.94 2.65 -4.40
C GLY A 111 13.84 3.63 -4.02
N SER A 112 13.05 3.33 -2.99
CA SER A 112 11.98 4.20 -2.54
C SER A 112 12.41 5.05 -1.35
N THR A 113 11.69 6.12 -1.10
CA THR A 113 11.91 7.01 0.03
C THR A 113 10.76 6.85 1.02
N PHE A 114 11.12 6.56 2.27
CA PHE A 114 10.17 6.48 3.38
C PHE A 114 10.47 7.62 4.34
N LYS A 115 9.46 8.42 4.65
CA LYS A 115 9.58 9.53 5.58
C LYS A 115 8.46 9.51 6.61
N ASP A 116 8.83 9.58 7.89
CA ASP A 116 7.86 9.58 8.98
C ASP A 116 6.92 8.37 8.92
N CYS A 117 7.48 7.20 8.60
CA CYS A 117 6.70 5.96 8.49
C CYS A 117 6.92 5.09 9.71
N MET A 118 6.00 4.18 9.95
CA MET A 118 6.09 3.22 11.03
C MET A 118 5.74 1.83 10.52
N PHE A 119 6.61 0.87 10.83
CA PHE A 119 6.36 -0.55 10.63
C PHE A 119 6.18 -1.15 12.01
N ASP A 120 4.98 -1.59 12.36
CA ASP A 120 4.64 -2.05 13.71
C ASP A 120 4.05 -3.46 13.68
N ILE A 121 4.72 -4.38 14.36
CA ILE A 121 4.28 -5.76 14.50
C ILE A 121 4.05 -6.43 13.13
N ASN A 122 5.06 -6.40 12.28
CA ASN A 122 4.98 -7.02 10.96
C ASN A 122 5.94 -8.20 10.85
N ASP A 123 5.60 -9.14 9.98
CA ASP A 123 6.53 -10.16 9.52
C ASP A 123 7.05 -9.76 8.14
N LEU A 124 8.29 -9.28 8.09
CA LEU A 124 8.95 -8.80 6.88
C LEU A 124 10.08 -9.72 6.44
N THR A 125 9.97 -11.00 6.74
CA THR A 125 11.01 -11.99 6.45
C THR A 125 11.44 -11.94 4.98
N GLY A 126 12.74 -11.82 4.76
CA GLY A 126 13.32 -11.80 3.42
C GLY A 126 13.11 -10.52 2.63
N SER A 127 12.54 -9.49 3.25
CA SER A 127 12.28 -8.22 2.56
C SER A 127 13.53 -7.36 2.49
N GLY A 128 13.63 -6.56 1.43
CA GLY A 128 14.79 -5.74 1.16
C GLY A 128 14.48 -4.25 1.09
N PHE A 129 15.45 -3.48 1.61
CA PHE A 129 15.38 -2.02 1.62
C PHE A 129 16.64 -1.42 0.97
N VAL A 130 17.14 -2.05 -0.07
CA VAL A 130 18.36 -1.61 -0.74
C VAL A 130 18.13 -0.26 -1.40
N GLN A 131 19.05 0.69 -1.14
CA GLN A 131 18.98 2.04 -1.67
C GLN A 131 17.71 2.79 -1.29
N CYS A 132 17.08 2.39 -0.18
CA CYS A 132 15.98 3.15 0.40
C CYS A 132 16.52 4.32 1.21
N ASP A 133 15.80 5.41 1.17
CA ASP A 133 15.97 6.50 2.11
C ASP A 133 14.94 6.32 3.22
N LEU A 134 15.40 6.09 4.44
CA LEU A 134 14.53 5.80 5.58
C LEU A 134 14.62 6.94 6.59
N LYS A 135 13.97 8.05 6.29
CA LYS A 135 13.99 9.22 7.15
C LYS A 135 12.92 9.12 8.24
N GLN A 136 13.34 9.23 9.51
CA GLN A 136 12.42 9.24 10.64
C GLN A 136 11.41 8.08 10.56
N THR A 137 11.88 6.93 10.11
CA THR A 137 11.06 5.74 9.96
C THR A 137 11.46 4.73 11.03
N SER A 138 10.48 4.16 11.70
CA SER A 138 10.70 3.23 12.80
C SER A 138 10.17 1.84 12.48
N PHE A 139 10.84 0.84 13.04
CA PHE A 139 10.46 -0.56 12.92
C PHE A 139 10.31 -1.11 14.34
N ASN A 140 9.09 -1.41 14.76
CA ASN A 140 8.78 -1.91 16.10
C ASN A 140 8.26 -3.34 16.01
N ASN A 141 8.92 -4.27 16.72
CA ASN A 141 8.49 -5.67 16.80
C ASN A 141 8.29 -6.29 15.40
N CYS A 142 9.20 -6.02 14.48
CA CYS A 142 9.14 -6.57 13.14
C CYS A 142 10.13 -7.72 12.99
N LYS A 143 9.66 -8.78 12.34
CA LYS A 143 10.50 -9.92 12.00
C LYS A 143 11.08 -9.69 10.61
N SER A 144 12.41 -9.84 10.46
CA SER A 144 13.09 -9.49 9.22
C SER A 144 13.94 -10.59 8.60
N SER A 145 14.09 -11.70 9.28
CA SER A 145 14.99 -12.78 8.77
C SER A 145 14.33 -14.14 8.81
#